data_03c8d9d34bf29f905f1689d469261ccc
#
_entry.id   03c8d9d34bf29f905f1689d469261ccc
#
_cell.length_a   1.000
_cell.length_b   1.000
_cell.length_c   1.000
_cell.angle_alpha   90.00
_cell.angle_beta   90.00
_cell.angle_gamma   90.00
#
_symmetry.space_group_name_H-M   'P 1'
#
loop_
_entity.id
_entity.type
_entity.pdbx_description
1 polymer ?
#
loop_
_entity_poly.entity_id
_entity_poly.type
_entity_poly.pdbx_seq_one_letter_code
_entity_poly.pdbx_strand_id
1 'polypeptide(L)'
;MSPNGPGAPAGAPALVLSAPSGAGKTSISKALVQTWDDCLFSVSATTRPAREHETEGLHYHFMSEPDFVAMRDAGQLLEWAEVHGHMYGTPQSNLDAARQRGLHLILDIDVQGAKQLRAKVSDAVFVFVLPPSAETLVGRLRGRGTEADEVVERRLRNARGEMEQAFDFDYVVVNDDLDRAVAEVRAITVGNVEFSLRAVDMSGTIRQLQTRIDDILSEGFSA
;
A
#
# COMPACT_ATOMS: atom_id res chain seq x y z
N MET A 1 -11.43 -45.19 3.48
CA MET A 1 -10.04 -44.71 3.45
C MET A 1 -10.00 -43.52 2.51
N SER A 2 -10.17 -42.32 3.03
CA SER A 2 -10.02 -41.06 2.24
C SER A 2 -8.60 -40.57 2.43
N PRO A 3 -7.87 -40.27 1.35
CA PRO A 3 -6.62 -39.55 1.44
C PRO A 3 -6.90 -38.04 1.32
N ASN A 4 -7.23 -37.39 2.42
CA ASN A 4 -7.03 -35.92 2.49
C ASN A 4 -5.56 -35.70 2.86
N GLY A 5 -4.71 -35.70 1.84
CA GLY A 5 -3.45 -35.01 1.90
C GLY A 5 -3.68 -33.50 2.03
N PRO A 6 -2.73 -32.74 2.56
CA PRO A 6 -2.87 -31.27 2.62
C PRO A 6 -3.14 -30.76 1.21
N GLY A 7 -4.25 -30.03 1.06
CA GLY A 7 -4.65 -29.43 -0.20
C GLY A 7 -3.47 -28.65 -0.80
N ALA A 8 -3.36 -28.72 -2.13
CA ALA A 8 -2.44 -27.87 -2.87
C ALA A 8 -2.53 -26.44 -2.36
N PRO A 9 -1.42 -25.69 -2.23
CA PRO A 9 -1.47 -24.33 -1.76
C PRO A 9 -2.46 -23.57 -2.64
N ALA A 10 -3.45 -22.95 -2.00
CA ALA A 10 -4.28 -21.97 -2.66
C ALA A 10 -3.33 -21.02 -3.41
N GLY A 11 -3.67 -20.66 -4.65
CA GLY A 11 -2.79 -19.90 -5.52
C GLY A 11 -2.14 -18.73 -4.83
N ALA A 12 -1.01 -18.28 -5.34
CA ALA A 12 -0.17 -17.24 -4.72
C ALA A 12 -1.03 -16.10 -4.13
N PRO A 13 -0.95 -15.80 -2.82
CA PRO A 13 -1.80 -14.80 -2.19
C PRO A 13 -1.54 -13.42 -2.77
N ALA A 14 -2.57 -12.57 -2.81
CA ALA A 14 -2.39 -11.16 -3.13
C ALA A 14 -1.68 -10.46 -1.96
N LEU A 15 -0.76 -9.55 -2.26
CA LEU A 15 -0.07 -8.70 -1.31
C LEU A 15 -0.67 -7.29 -1.37
N VAL A 16 -1.23 -6.84 -0.29
CA VAL A 16 -1.75 -5.48 -0.12
C VAL A 16 -0.76 -4.67 0.69
N LEU A 17 -0.15 -3.68 0.04
CA LEU A 17 0.73 -2.71 0.68
C LEU A 17 -0.03 -1.41 0.92
N SER A 18 -0.02 -0.92 2.15
CA SER A 18 -0.46 0.41 2.49
C SER A 18 0.54 1.11 3.41
N ALA A 19 0.48 2.42 3.47
CA ALA A 19 1.42 3.20 4.25
C ALA A 19 0.92 4.63 4.41
N PRO A 20 1.39 5.35 5.42
CA PRO A 20 1.24 6.80 5.44
C PRO A 20 2.02 7.46 4.30
N SER A 21 1.52 8.61 3.85
CA SER A 21 2.21 9.41 2.83
C SER A 21 3.67 9.64 3.24
N GLY A 22 4.62 9.35 2.34
CA GLY A 22 6.06 9.52 2.60
C GLY A 22 6.77 8.34 3.27
N ALA A 23 6.08 7.27 3.67
CA ALA A 23 6.72 6.10 4.28
C ALA A 23 7.52 5.24 3.29
N GLY A 24 7.33 5.42 1.98
CA GLY A 24 8.13 4.73 0.94
C GLY A 24 7.46 3.49 0.33
N LYS A 25 6.14 3.34 0.46
CA LYS A 25 5.35 2.24 -0.13
C LYS A 25 5.68 2.00 -1.61
N THR A 26 5.63 3.06 -2.44
CA THR A 26 5.89 2.97 -3.88
C THR A 26 7.32 2.53 -4.22
N SER A 27 8.30 2.85 -3.35
CA SER A 27 9.68 2.37 -3.53
C SER A 27 9.75 0.86 -3.30
N ILE A 28 9.09 0.37 -2.26
CA ILE A 28 9.03 -1.06 -1.95
C ILE A 28 8.29 -1.82 -3.06
N SER A 29 7.11 -1.36 -3.49
CA SER A 29 6.34 -2.03 -4.54
C SER A 29 7.10 -2.09 -5.87
N LYS A 30 7.80 -1.01 -6.26
CA LYS A 30 8.66 -1.00 -7.46
C LYS A 30 9.83 -1.96 -7.34
N ALA A 31 10.52 -1.98 -6.19
CA ALA A 31 11.65 -2.88 -5.97
C ALA A 31 11.21 -4.36 -5.97
N LEU A 32 10.06 -4.69 -5.39
CA LEU A 32 9.48 -6.03 -5.46
C LEU A 32 9.27 -6.47 -6.91
N VAL A 33 8.62 -5.64 -7.72
CA VAL A 33 8.35 -5.96 -9.14
C VAL A 33 9.65 -6.12 -9.95
N GLN A 34 10.70 -5.38 -9.61
CA GLN A 34 12.00 -5.47 -10.29
C GLN A 34 12.84 -6.69 -9.90
N THR A 35 12.63 -7.23 -8.71
CA THR A 35 13.51 -8.26 -8.12
C THR A 35 12.81 -9.59 -7.85
N TRP A 36 11.51 -9.70 -8.14
CA TRP A 36 10.72 -10.88 -7.84
C TRP A 36 9.86 -11.29 -9.04
N ASP A 37 10.30 -12.35 -9.75
CA ASP A 37 9.65 -12.83 -10.97
C ASP A 37 8.27 -13.46 -10.74
N ASP A 38 7.99 -13.93 -9.51
CA ASP A 38 6.72 -14.58 -9.15
C ASP A 38 5.62 -13.58 -8.76
N CYS A 39 5.74 -12.31 -9.16
CA CYS A 39 4.74 -11.30 -8.86
C CYS A 39 4.26 -10.52 -10.08
N LEU A 40 3.07 -9.92 -9.94
CA LEU A 40 2.45 -9.02 -10.90
C LEU A 40 2.04 -7.73 -10.19
N PHE A 41 2.38 -6.57 -10.75
CA PHE A 41 1.92 -5.29 -10.21
C PHE A 41 0.47 -5.02 -10.66
N SER A 42 -0.36 -4.59 -9.72
CA SER A 42 -1.74 -4.19 -10.00
C SER A 42 -1.78 -2.77 -10.54
N VAL A 43 -2.04 -2.62 -11.83
CA VAL A 43 -2.26 -1.31 -12.44
C VAL A 43 -3.68 -0.85 -12.15
N SER A 44 -3.83 0.25 -11.40
CA SER A 44 -5.13 0.80 -11.03
C SER A 44 -5.77 1.59 -12.16
N ALA A 45 -7.10 1.63 -12.19
CA ALA A 45 -7.88 2.54 -13.02
C ALA A 45 -8.02 3.91 -12.35
N THR A 46 -8.08 4.99 -13.12
CA THR A 46 -8.31 6.34 -12.60
C THR A 46 -9.02 7.25 -13.60
N THR A 47 -9.83 8.19 -13.07
CA THR A 47 -10.44 9.26 -13.86
C THR A 47 -9.57 10.52 -13.94
N ARG A 48 -8.43 10.52 -13.25
CA ARG A 48 -7.46 11.61 -13.34
C ARG A 48 -6.78 11.59 -14.72
N PRO A 49 -6.62 12.76 -15.38
CA PRO A 49 -5.82 12.85 -16.60
C PRO A 49 -4.38 12.37 -16.38
N ALA A 50 -3.81 11.71 -17.38
CA ALA A 50 -2.40 11.30 -17.36
C ALA A 50 -1.49 12.53 -17.24
N ARG A 51 -0.39 12.40 -16.48
CA ARG A 51 0.69 13.39 -16.46
C ARG A 51 1.65 13.10 -17.62
N GLU A 52 2.48 14.10 -17.98
CA GLU A 52 3.39 14.03 -19.12
C GLU A 52 4.31 12.80 -19.14
N HIS A 53 4.69 12.30 -17.95
CA HIS A 53 5.59 11.15 -17.80
C HIS A 53 4.87 9.83 -17.51
N GLU A 54 3.54 9.82 -17.50
CA GLU A 54 2.73 8.64 -17.23
C GLU A 54 2.29 7.95 -18.53
N THR A 55 2.27 6.64 -18.52
CA THR A 55 1.93 5.79 -19.67
C THR A 55 0.72 4.93 -19.33
N GLU A 56 -0.26 4.92 -20.26
CA GLU A 56 -1.43 4.04 -20.21
C GLU A 56 -1.02 2.57 -20.04
N GLY A 57 -1.71 1.87 -19.13
CA GLY A 57 -1.50 0.46 -18.88
C GLY A 57 -0.22 0.11 -18.11
N LEU A 58 0.65 1.11 -17.87
CA LEU A 58 1.86 0.93 -17.08
C LEU A 58 1.75 1.59 -15.70
N HIS A 59 1.30 2.83 -15.66
CA HIS A 59 1.14 3.61 -14.42
C HIS A 59 -0.29 3.53 -13.91
N TYR A 60 -1.24 3.75 -14.82
CA TYR A 60 -2.69 3.65 -14.59
C TYR A 60 -3.39 3.23 -15.87
N HIS A 61 -4.63 2.75 -15.72
CA HIS A 61 -5.62 2.73 -16.80
C HIS A 61 -6.42 4.03 -16.69
N PHE A 62 -6.11 4.99 -17.58
CA PHE A 62 -6.77 6.29 -17.60
C PHE A 62 -8.10 6.18 -18.35
N MET A 63 -9.19 6.56 -17.73
CA MET A 63 -10.52 6.43 -18.32
C MET A 63 -11.42 7.62 -17.99
N SER A 64 -12.52 7.73 -18.73
CA SER A 64 -13.54 8.73 -18.42
C SER A 64 -14.29 8.39 -17.13
N GLU A 65 -14.88 9.41 -16.50
CA GLU A 65 -15.71 9.20 -15.31
C GLU A 65 -16.91 8.26 -15.60
N PRO A 66 -17.65 8.40 -16.73
CA PRO A 66 -18.73 7.45 -17.07
C PRO A 66 -18.24 6.00 -17.18
N ASP A 67 -17.07 5.76 -17.78
CA ASP A 67 -16.52 4.41 -17.93
C ASP A 67 -16.13 3.83 -16.57
N PHE A 68 -15.52 4.62 -15.69
CA PHE A 68 -15.19 4.21 -14.33
C PHE A 68 -16.44 3.83 -13.52
N VAL A 69 -17.46 4.68 -13.59
CA VAL A 69 -18.76 4.44 -12.92
C VAL A 69 -19.39 3.14 -13.46
N ALA A 70 -19.37 2.92 -14.76
CA ALA A 70 -19.87 1.68 -15.36
C ALA A 70 -19.11 0.44 -14.84
N MET A 71 -17.76 0.50 -14.74
CA MET A 71 -16.96 -0.59 -14.14
C MET A 71 -17.31 -0.83 -12.68
N ARG A 72 -17.45 0.25 -11.90
CA ARG A 72 -17.81 0.17 -10.48
C ARG A 72 -19.19 -0.49 -10.31
N ASP A 73 -20.18 -0.02 -11.03
CA ASP A 73 -21.58 -0.47 -10.90
C ASP A 73 -21.77 -1.90 -11.44
N ALA A 74 -20.90 -2.33 -12.37
CA ALA A 74 -20.81 -3.71 -12.84
C ALA A 74 -20.04 -4.64 -11.87
N GLY A 75 -19.54 -4.13 -10.73
CA GLY A 75 -18.78 -4.92 -9.75
C GLY A 75 -17.42 -5.38 -10.25
N GLN A 76 -16.85 -4.71 -11.25
CA GLN A 76 -15.55 -5.06 -11.88
C GLN A 76 -14.34 -4.48 -11.13
N LEU A 77 -14.57 -3.78 -10.01
CA LEU A 77 -13.52 -3.23 -9.16
C LEU A 77 -13.46 -3.98 -7.82
N LEU A 78 -12.26 -4.38 -7.42
CA LEU A 78 -11.98 -4.96 -6.11
C LEU A 78 -12.21 -3.93 -5.00
N GLU A 79 -11.73 -2.73 -5.22
CA GLU A 79 -11.89 -1.56 -4.36
C GLU A 79 -11.92 -0.30 -5.22
N TRP A 80 -12.44 0.79 -4.67
CA TRP A 80 -12.35 2.11 -5.27
C TRP A 80 -12.47 3.20 -4.22
N ALA A 81 -11.87 4.36 -4.49
CA ALA A 81 -11.97 5.55 -3.66
C ALA A 81 -11.94 6.82 -4.52
N GLU A 82 -12.50 7.90 -3.98
CA GLU A 82 -12.33 9.24 -4.53
C GLU A 82 -11.21 9.95 -3.76
N VAL A 83 -10.20 10.43 -4.48
CA VAL A 83 -9.07 11.14 -3.94
C VAL A 83 -8.87 12.44 -4.72
N HIS A 84 -8.98 13.57 -4.03
CA HIS A 84 -8.83 14.90 -4.64
C HIS A 84 -9.71 15.14 -5.88
N GLY A 85 -10.97 14.67 -5.84
CA GLY A 85 -11.93 14.85 -6.93
C GLY A 85 -11.73 13.92 -8.13
N HIS A 86 -10.90 12.89 -8.01
CA HIS A 86 -10.72 11.84 -9.00
C HIS A 86 -10.95 10.46 -8.41
N MET A 87 -11.52 9.58 -9.19
CA MET A 87 -11.73 8.19 -8.78
C MET A 87 -10.51 7.35 -9.11
N TYR A 88 -10.19 6.42 -8.21
CA TYR A 88 -9.16 5.40 -8.35
C TYR A 88 -9.77 4.07 -7.94
N GLY A 89 -9.35 2.99 -8.60
CA GLY A 89 -9.84 1.66 -8.24
C GLY A 89 -9.01 0.55 -8.86
N THR A 90 -9.06 -0.60 -8.24
CA THR A 90 -8.33 -1.79 -8.67
C THR A 90 -9.24 -2.69 -9.49
N PRO A 91 -8.95 -2.93 -10.80
CA PRO A 91 -9.70 -3.86 -11.62
C PRO A 91 -9.65 -5.29 -11.08
N GLN A 92 -10.81 -5.96 -11.02
CA GLN A 92 -10.91 -7.39 -10.67
C GLN A 92 -10.04 -8.26 -11.59
N SER A 93 -9.95 -7.88 -12.87
CA SER A 93 -9.16 -8.60 -13.87
C SER A 93 -7.68 -8.72 -13.53
N ASN A 94 -7.12 -7.82 -12.71
CA ASN A 94 -5.73 -7.91 -12.26
C ASN A 94 -5.52 -9.13 -11.36
N LEU A 95 -6.47 -9.37 -10.44
CA LEU A 95 -6.43 -10.53 -9.55
C LEU A 95 -6.64 -11.83 -10.33
N ASP A 96 -7.57 -11.83 -11.27
CA ASP A 96 -7.86 -12.98 -12.10
C ASP A 96 -6.63 -13.37 -12.97
N ALA A 97 -5.97 -12.37 -13.55
CA ALA A 97 -4.75 -12.58 -14.34
C ALA A 97 -3.58 -13.10 -13.48
N ALA A 98 -3.39 -12.59 -12.28
CA ALA A 98 -2.37 -13.10 -11.35
C ALA A 98 -2.65 -14.54 -10.95
N ARG A 99 -3.88 -14.87 -10.57
CA ARG A 99 -4.31 -16.23 -10.20
C ARG A 99 -4.15 -17.23 -11.34
N GLN A 100 -4.53 -16.86 -12.56
CA GLN A 100 -4.36 -17.72 -13.76
C GLN A 100 -2.89 -18.05 -14.04
N ARG A 101 -1.98 -17.13 -13.71
CA ARG A 101 -0.53 -17.28 -13.89
C ARG A 101 0.18 -17.87 -12.68
N GLY A 102 -0.52 -18.07 -11.56
CA GLY A 102 0.09 -18.51 -10.29
C GLY A 102 1.04 -17.49 -9.68
N LEU A 103 0.83 -16.18 -9.93
CA LEU A 103 1.66 -15.10 -9.47
C LEU A 103 1.02 -14.37 -8.27
N HIS A 104 1.85 -13.78 -7.41
CA HIS A 104 1.41 -12.86 -6.38
C HIS A 104 0.99 -11.53 -6.99
N LEU A 105 -0.22 -11.04 -6.70
CA LEU A 105 -0.64 -9.70 -7.10
C LEU A 105 -0.19 -8.69 -6.06
N ILE A 106 0.64 -7.71 -6.46
CA ILE A 106 1.06 -6.60 -5.58
C ILE A 106 0.11 -5.43 -5.79
N LEU A 107 -0.61 -5.04 -4.73
CA LEU A 107 -1.51 -3.91 -4.69
C LEU A 107 -0.89 -2.78 -3.83
N ASP A 108 -0.60 -1.64 -4.47
CA ASP A 108 -0.14 -0.40 -3.83
C ASP A 108 -1.35 0.54 -3.67
N ILE A 109 -2.12 0.37 -2.59
CA ILE A 109 -3.39 1.07 -2.35
C ILE A 109 -3.38 1.82 -1.02
N ASP A 110 -4.34 2.72 -0.83
CA ASP A 110 -4.52 3.41 0.44
C ASP A 110 -5.25 2.54 1.47
N VAL A 111 -5.36 3.04 2.69
CA VAL A 111 -6.00 2.30 3.80
C VAL A 111 -7.50 2.08 3.59
N GLN A 112 -8.19 2.96 2.84
CA GLN A 112 -9.62 2.81 2.55
C GLN A 112 -9.84 1.68 1.53
N GLY A 113 -9.01 1.64 0.49
CA GLY A 113 -9.00 0.56 -0.50
C GLY A 113 -8.64 -0.78 0.14
N ALA A 114 -7.64 -0.81 1.02
CA ALA A 114 -7.25 -2.01 1.76
C ALA A 114 -8.42 -2.58 2.58
N LYS A 115 -9.19 -1.73 3.26
CA LYS A 115 -10.36 -2.14 4.04
C LYS A 115 -11.46 -2.77 3.16
N GLN A 116 -11.73 -2.18 1.99
CA GLN A 116 -12.70 -2.74 1.04
C GLN A 116 -12.23 -4.09 0.49
N LEU A 117 -10.94 -4.18 0.15
CA LEU A 117 -10.34 -5.39 -0.41
C LEU A 117 -10.34 -6.54 0.59
N ARG A 118 -10.11 -6.27 1.88
CA ARG A 118 -10.15 -7.29 2.94
C ARG A 118 -11.50 -8.02 3.01
N ALA A 119 -12.59 -7.34 2.70
CA ALA A 119 -13.92 -7.96 2.67
C ALA A 119 -14.16 -8.85 1.44
N LYS A 120 -13.35 -8.71 0.38
CA LYS A 120 -13.55 -9.40 -0.91
C LYS A 120 -12.50 -10.48 -1.20
N VAL A 121 -11.28 -10.33 -0.68
CA VAL A 121 -10.13 -11.20 -0.98
C VAL A 121 -9.60 -11.77 0.33
N SER A 122 -10.12 -12.93 0.73
CA SER A 122 -9.83 -13.55 2.04
C SER A 122 -8.43 -14.16 2.16
N ASP A 123 -7.78 -14.43 1.03
CA ASP A 123 -6.44 -15.00 0.92
C ASP A 123 -5.34 -13.94 0.72
N ALA A 124 -5.68 -12.64 0.79
CA ALA A 124 -4.72 -11.57 0.69
C ALA A 124 -3.94 -11.36 2.01
N VAL A 125 -2.67 -11.02 1.87
CA VAL A 125 -1.77 -10.65 2.98
C VAL A 125 -1.68 -9.12 3.02
N PHE A 126 -1.97 -8.54 4.17
CA PHE A 126 -2.01 -7.09 4.36
C PHE A 126 -0.79 -6.62 5.15
N VAL A 127 0.04 -5.79 4.54
CA VAL A 127 1.26 -5.25 5.13
C VAL A 127 1.18 -3.74 5.19
N PHE A 128 1.37 -3.17 6.38
CA PHE A 128 1.45 -1.73 6.58
C PHE A 128 2.92 -1.30 6.70
N VAL A 129 3.33 -0.32 5.92
CA VAL A 129 4.71 0.18 5.91
C VAL A 129 4.81 1.42 6.77
N LEU A 130 5.72 1.42 7.75
CA LEU A 130 6.03 2.57 8.60
C LEU A 130 7.35 3.22 8.19
N PRO A 131 7.49 4.54 8.37
CA PRO A 131 8.79 5.19 8.36
C PRO A 131 9.59 4.79 9.60
N PRO A 132 10.94 4.87 9.58
CA PRO A 132 11.77 4.53 10.73
C PRO A 132 11.69 5.57 11.86
N SER A 133 11.41 6.83 11.53
CA SER A 133 11.18 7.91 12.49
C SER A 133 10.30 9.01 11.92
N ALA A 134 9.76 9.87 12.80
CA ALA A 134 9.00 11.06 12.42
C ALA A 134 9.87 12.06 11.63
N GLU A 135 11.13 12.23 12.00
CA GLU A 135 12.09 13.11 11.33
C GLU A 135 12.37 12.63 9.90
N THR A 136 12.57 11.32 9.72
CA THR A 136 12.71 10.72 8.37
C THR A 136 11.46 10.95 7.53
N LEU A 137 10.28 10.80 8.13
CA LEU A 137 9.02 11.07 7.45
C LEU A 137 8.93 12.54 7.01
N VAL A 138 9.21 13.49 7.90
CA VAL A 138 9.27 14.93 7.57
C VAL A 138 10.24 15.21 6.43
N GLY A 139 11.45 14.66 6.50
CA GLY A 139 12.45 14.80 5.44
C GLY A 139 11.95 14.29 4.08
N ARG A 140 11.28 13.12 4.07
CA ARG A 140 10.70 12.53 2.84
C ARG A 140 9.51 13.35 2.32
N LEU A 141 8.69 13.94 3.20
CA LEU A 141 7.56 14.78 2.84
C LEU A 141 7.99 16.15 2.29
N ARG A 142 9.08 16.71 2.80
CA ARG A 142 9.69 17.94 2.25
C ARG A 142 10.29 17.72 0.86
N GLY A 143 10.58 16.48 0.51
CA GLY A 143 11.20 16.14 -0.76
C GLY A 143 12.54 16.84 -0.94
N ARG A 144 12.74 17.49 -2.12
CA ARG A 144 13.98 18.21 -2.43
C ARG A 144 13.94 19.69 -1.99
N GLY A 145 13.12 20.03 -0.98
CA GLY A 145 13.05 21.39 -0.45
C GLY A 145 12.18 22.37 -1.26
N THR A 146 11.26 21.83 -2.08
CA THR A 146 10.40 22.63 -2.96
C THR A 146 8.97 22.82 -2.46
N GLU A 147 8.57 22.09 -1.40
CA GLU A 147 7.22 22.17 -0.87
C GLU A 147 7.13 23.21 0.26
N ALA A 148 6.04 23.99 0.28
CA ALA A 148 5.76 24.94 1.35
C ALA A 148 5.47 24.22 2.66
N ASP A 149 5.86 24.81 3.80
CA ASP A 149 5.72 24.20 5.12
C ASP A 149 4.26 23.81 5.45
N GLU A 150 3.28 24.62 5.02
CA GLU A 150 1.86 24.31 5.23
C GLU A 150 1.40 23.03 4.50
N VAL A 151 2.00 22.75 3.34
CA VAL A 151 1.73 21.51 2.59
C VAL A 151 2.33 20.31 3.31
N VAL A 152 3.56 20.44 3.80
CA VAL A 152 4.24 19.41 4.58
C VAL A 152 3.49 19.13 5.88
N GLU A 153 3.07 20.18 6.58
CA GLU A 153 2.29 20.07 7.83
C GLU A 153 0.98 19.31 7.61
N ARG A 154 0.23 19.67 6.58
CA ARG A 154 -1.02 18.96 6.23
C ARG A 154 -0.77 17.50 5.91
N ARG A 155 0.28 17.19 5.12
CA ARG A 155 0.65 15.80 4.78
C ARG A 155 1.09 15.02 6.02
N LEU A 156 1.80 15.65 6.94
CA LEU A 156 2.23 15.03 8.18
C LEU A 156 1.05 14.73 9.11
N ARG A 157 0.06 15.63 9.21
CA ARG A 157 -1.19 15.38 9.94
C ARG A 157 -1.97 14.21 9.35
N ASN A 158 -2.06 14.13 8.03
CA ASN A 158 -2.72 13.01 7.35
C ASN A 158 -1.97 11.70 7.62
N ALA A 159 -0.66 11.68 7.49
CA ALA A 159 0.17 10.52 7.76
C ALA A 159 0.03 10.01 9.20
N ARG A 160 -0.05 10.92 10.16
CA ARG A 160 -0.31 10.60 11.57
C ARG A 160 -1.66 9.89 11.75
N GLY A 161 -2.72 10.39 11.10
CA GLY A 161 -4.04 9.76 11.13
C GLY A 161 -4.07 8.40 10.42
N GLU A 162 -3.35 8.27 9.30
CA GLU A 162 -3.24 6.99 8.55
C GLU A 162 -2.53 5.90 9.37
N MET A 163 -1.60 6.25 10.26
CA MET A 163 -0.93 5.30 11.16
C MET A 163 -1.88 4.60 12.14
N GLU A 164 -3.03 5.19 12.48
CA GLU A 164 -4.03 4.56 13.33
C GLU A 164 -4.63 3.30 12.70
N GLN A 165 -4.61 3.25 11.37
CA GLN A 165 -5.17 2.13 10.61
C GLN A 165 -4.17 0.97 10.43
N ALA A 166 -2.93 1.11 10.89
CA ALA A 166 -1.94 0.03 10.88
C ALA A 166 -2.46 -1.24 11.58
N PHE A 167 -3.31 -1.08 12.60
CA PHE A 167 -3.90 -2.20 13.35
C PHE A 167 -4.93 -3.01 12.56
N ASP A 168 -5.40 -2.50 11.42
CA ASP A 168 -6.27 -3.24 10.50
C ASP A 168 -5.46 -4.16 9.54
N PHE A 169 -4.12 -4.15 9.64
CA PHE A 169 -3.22 -4.95 8.81
C PHE A 169 -2.67 -6.16 9.56
N ASP A 170 -2.24 -7.17 8.80
CA ASP A 170 -1.74 -8.42 9.40
C ASP A 170 -0.32 -8.24 9.93
N TYR A 171 0.51 -7.48 9.19
CA TYR A 171 1.92 -7.24 9.50
C TYR A 171 2.28 -5.76 9.34
N VAL A 172 3.35 -5.37 10.03
CA VAL A 172 3.96 -4.05 9.92
C VAL A 172 5.43 -4.20 9.56
N VAL A 173 5.89 -3.46 8.57
CA VAL A 173 7.29 -3.40 8.13
C VAL A 173 7.80 -1.98 8.28
N VAL A 174 8.97 -1.81 8.91
CA VAL A 174 9.63 -0.50 9.04
C VAL A 174 10.59 -0.30 7.87
N ASN A 175 10.36 0.75 7.07
CA ASN A 175 11.18 1.09 5.92
C ASN A 175 12.35 2.03 6.30
N ASP A 176 13.31 1.49 7.03
CA ASP A 176 14.59 2.14 7.35
C ASP A 176 15.66 1.85 6.29
N ASP A 177 15.69 0.63 5.78
CA ASP A 177 16.50 0.18 4.67
C ASP A 177 15.61 -0.47 3.62
N LEU A 178 15.72 -0.05 2.36
CA LEU A 178 14.83 -0.51 1.29
C LEU A 178 14.98 -2.00 1.01
N ASP A 179 16.21 -2.49 0.91
CA ASP A 179 16.46 -3.89 0.52
C ASP A 179 15.97 -4.83 1.63
N ARG A 180 16.18 -4.45 2.89
CA ARG A 180 15.67 -5.18 4.04
C ARG A 180 14.15 -5.19 4.07
N ALA A 181 13.50 -4.04 3.87
CA ALA A 181 12.03 -3.94 3.85
C ALA A 181 11.43 -4.77 2.71
N VAL A 182 12.05 -4.77 1.53
CA VAL A 182 11.63 -5.60 0.38
C VAL A 182 11.77 -7.09 0.70
N ALA A 183 12.89 -7.51 1.29
CA ALA A 183 13.11 -8.91 1.67
C ALA A 183 12.10 -9.38 2.72
N GLU A 184 11.78 -8.53 3.72
CA GLU A 184 10.80 -8.81 4.76
C GLU A 184 9.38 -8.92 4.17
N VAL A 185 8.95 -7.96 3.34
CA VAL A 185 7.65 -8.01 2.67
C VAL A 185 7.50 -9.26 1.82
N ARG A 186 8.53 -9.63 1.06
CA ARG A 186 8.55 -10.87 0.27
C ARG A 186 8.41 -12.11 1.15
N ALA A 187 9.18 -12.19 2.24
CA ALA A 187 9.12 -13.31 3.20
C ALA A 187 7.71 -13.46 3.80
N ILE A 188 7.10 -12.35 4.23
CA ILE A 188 5.73 -12.31 4.75
C ILE A 188 4.74 -12.87 3.70
N THR A 189 4.87 -12.43 2.45
CA THR A 189 3.94 -12.80 1.38
C THR A 189 3.97 -14.29 1.08
N VAL A 190 5.14 -14.94 1.15
CA VAL A 190 5.27 -16.39 0.95
C VAL A 190 5.06 -17.21 2.22
N GLY A 191 4.61 -16.59 3.31
CA GLY A 191 4.28 -17.26 4.57
C GLY A 191 5.48 -17.54 5.49
N ASN A 192 6.66 -17.02 5.18
CA ASN A 192 7.83 -17.08 6.06
C ASN A 192 7.81 -15.89 7.03
N VAL A 193 7.10 -16.04 8.14
CA VAL A 193 6.78 -14.97 9.09
C VAL A 193 7.53 -15.08 10.44
N GLU A 194 8.56 -15.91 10.50
CA GLU A 194 9.26 -16.22 11.77
C GLU A 194 9.79 -14.96 12.49
N PHE A 195 10.22 -13.94 11.72
CA PHE A 195 10.75 -12.69 12.26
C PHE A 195 9.86 -11.47 11.97
N SER A 196 8.69 -11.68 11.39
CA SER A 196 7.79 -10.57 11.02
C SER A 196 6.96 -10.14 12.21
N LEU A 197 6.82 -8.82 12.39
CA LEU A 197 6.06 -8.25 13.47
C LEU A 197 4.58 -8.11 13.07
N ARG A 198 3.70 -8.63 13.92
CA ARG A 198 2.27 -8.35 13.81
C ARG A 198 1.99 -6.89 14.16
N ALA A 199 0.97 -6.31 13.57
CA ALA A 199 0.59 -4.93 13.85
C ALA A 199 0.34 -4.66 15.34
N VAL A 200 -0.19 -5.63 16.06
CA VAL A 200 -0.43 -5.53 17.50
C VAL A 200 0.87 -5.41 18.31
N ASP A 201 1.94 -6.08 17.87
CA ASP A 201 3.25 -6.06 18.54
C ASP A 201 3.96 -4.72 18.34
N MET A 202 3.58 -3.98 17.28
CA MET A 202 4.13 -2.67 16.93
C MET A 202 3.39 -1.50 17.58
N SER A 203 2.42 -1.75 18.46
CA SER A 203 1.59 -0.71 19.07
C SER A 203 2.39 0.38 19.78
N GLY A 204 3.47 0.01 20.46
CA GLY A 204 4.38 0.94 21.11
C GLY A 204 5.10 1.86 20.11
N THR A 205 5.67 1.27 19.05
CA THR A 205 6.37 2.00 17.98
C THR A 205 5.44 2.95 17.24
N ILE A 206 4.23 2.50 16.89
CA ILE A 206 3.23 3.34 16.22
C ILE A 206 2.87 4.56 17.09
N ARG A 207 2.59 4.35 18.37
CA ARG A 207 2.28 5.45 19.31
C ARG A 207 3.46 6.42 19.48
N GLN A 208 4.69 5.91 19.58
CA GLN A 208 5.89 6.75 19.66
C GLN A 208 6.04 7.63 18.42
N LEU A 209 5.84 7.07 17.23
CA LEU A 209 5.85 7.83 15.97
C LEU A 209 4.76 8.91 15.99
N GLN A 210 3.54 8.57 16.37
CA GLN A 210 2.43 9.52 16.42
C GLN A 210 2.70 10.65 17.42
N THR A 211 3.16 10.33 18.64
CA THR A 211 3.52 11.34 19.66
C THR A 211 4.61 12.26 19.12
N ARG A 212 5.66 11.70 18.51
CA ARG A 212 6.74 12.54 17.96
C ARG A 212 6.29 13.42 16.81
N ILE A 213 5.35 12.95 15.98
CA ILE A 213 4.71 13.78 14.95
C ILE A 213 3.90 14.92 15.58
N ASP A 214 3.14 14.63 16.63
CA ASP A 214 2.35 15.66 17.36
C ASP A 214 3.28 16.73 17.97
N ASP A 215 4.44 16.33 18.53
CA ASP A 215 5.47 17.27 19.02
C ASP A 215 6.00 18.17 17.90
N ILE A 216 6.41 17.58 16.76
CA ILE A 216 6.91 18.32 15.59
C ILE A 216 5.86 19.31 15.07
N LEU A 217 4.59 18.91 15.03
CA LEU A 217 3.49 19.77 14.60
C LEU A 217 3.24 20.92 15.58
N SER A 218 3.48 20.73 16.88
CA SER A 218 3.31 21.74 17.92
C SER A 218 4.49 22.72 18.01
N GLU A 219 5.71 22.23 17.76
CA GLU A 219 6.93 23.04 17.71
C GLU A 219 6.98 23.95 16.46
N GLY A 220 6.19 23.63 15.43
CA GLY A 220 6.22 24.27 14.14
C GLY A 220 7.44 23.88 13.31
N PHE A 221 7.38 24.08 11.99
CA PHE A 221 8.51 23.84 11.08
C PHE A 221 9.52 25.02 11.09
N SER A 222 9.70 25.68 12.22
CA SER A 222 10.67 26.79 12.32
C SER A 222 12.05 26.28 11.96
N ALA A 223 12.57 26.89 10.91
CA ALA A 223 13.85 26.57 10.26
C ALA A 223 15.05 26.71 11.20
#